data_393d2b54ea627d7d96de5c77d0966c97
#
_entry.id   393d2b54ea627d7d96de5c77d0966c97
#
_cell.length_a   1.000
_cell.length_b   1.000
_cell.length_c   1.000
_cell.angle_alpha   90.00
_cell.angle_beta   90.00
_cell.angle_gamma   90.00
#
_symmetry.space_group_name_H-M   'P 1'
#
loop_
_entity.id
_entity.type
_entity.pdbx_description
1 polymer ?
#
loop_
_entity_poly.entity_id
_entity_poly.type
_entity_poly.pdbx_seq_one_letter_code
_entity_poly.pdbx_strand_id
1 'polypeptide(L)'
;MKKFNCIVAGICLSASLASAETIEWSAGSLGGGWYTMSAGIAKIITSENQDIKIKVVPGGGTANPSKIQKNRSQIAMGLDTVSYLAVNAKGMYGKKHDKVSLIGQGLSDQILHVVRSKDAKYTNIADLLTKGEDKRIAINKVGSSDELVFRWIMEYYNTSYADLKKRGFKVVHGSYSEVASQFKDGLVEYAVVKLGVPGAAVIDMLLSRDGEVTTLPADLMSSLKKNWGYNSGTIKKDTYKGQNKDAVTGNMSTALIASTDLSVNTVYKITKAICENEDKLESIHSSMKFFSCKTATVDASIPVHPGAAKYYKEMGYIK
;
A
#
# COMPACT_ATOMS: atom_id res chain seq x y z
N MET A 1 -17.67 69.76 -42.36
CA MET A 1 -16.84 68.57 -42.40
C MET A 1 -16.91 67.90 -40.99
N LYS A 2 -17.73 66.87 -40.83
CA LYS A 2 -17.90 66.14 -39.54
C LYS A 2 -16.93 64.97 -39.55
N LYS A 3 -16.01 64.93 -38.57
CA LYS A 3 -15.11 63.80 -38.39
C LYS A 3 -15.82 62.71 -37.61
N PHE A 4 -15.98 61.53 -38.20
CA PHE A 4 -16.45 60.29 -37.53
C PHE A 4 -15.25 59.60 -36.85
N ASN A 5 -15.26 59.49 -35.50
CA ASN A 5 -14.30 58.69 -34.78
C ASN A 5 -14.90 57.29 -34.60
N CYS A 6 -14.36 56.31 -35.29
CA CYS A 6 -14.64 54.88 -34.99
C CYS A 6 -13.80 54.43 -33.79
N ILE A 7 -14.50 54.15 -32.68
CA ILE A 7 -13.88 53.46 -31.52
C ILE A 7 -13.97 51.96 -31.81
N VAL A 8 -12.83 51.33 -32.09
CA VAL A 8 -12.72 49.88 -32.17
C VAL A 8 -12.50 49.37 -30.76
N ALA A 9 -13.55 48.80 -30.15
CA ALA A 9 -13.47 48.07 -28.87
C ALA A 9 -12.82 46.70 -29.10
N GLY A 10 -11.53 46.60 -28.78
CA GLY A 10 -10.80 45.33 -28.79
C GLY A 10 -11.27 44.47 -27.61
N ILE A 11 -12.02 43.39 -27.87
CA ILE A 11 -12.35 42.34 -26.88
C ILE A 11 -11.09 41.51 -26.70
N CYS A 12 -10.33 41.78 -25.61
CA CYS A 12 -9.26 40.88 -25.16
C CYS A 12 -9.91 39.63 -24.58
N LEU A 13 -10.00 38.56 -25.36
CA LEU A 13 -10.26 37.20 -24.83
C LEU A 13 -9.04 36.77 -24.03
N SER A 14 -9.05 36.96 -22.72
CA SER A 14 -8.09 36.36 -21.80
C SER A 14 -8.41 34.86 -21.71
N ALA A 15 -7.79 34.06 -22.56
CA ALA A 15 -7.73 32.61 -22.39
C ALA A 15 -6.93 32.35 -21.12
N SER A 16 -7.63 32.05 -20.02
CA SER A 16 -7.02 31.52 -18.80
C SER A 16 -6.39 30.20 -19.19
N LEU A 17 -5.08 30.16 -19.36
CA LEU A 17 -4.32 28.90 -19.39
C LEU A 17 -4.53 28.24 -18.04
N ALA A 18 -5.47 27.30 -17.95
CA ALA A 18 -5.63 26.46 -16.78
C ALA A 18 -4.31 25.71 -16.58
N SER A 19 -3.55 26.10 -15.57
CA SER A 19 -2.33 25.38 -15.18
C SER A 19 -2.74 23.98 -14.75
N ALA A 20 -2.08 22.96 -15.30
CA ALA A 20 -2.35 21.57 -14.93
C ALA A 20 -2.10 21.39 -13.43
N GLU A 21 -3.07 20.81 -12.71
CA GLU A 21 -2.94 20.50 -11.30
C GLU A 21 -1.90 19.39 -11.11
N THR A 22 -0.86 19.66 -10.32
CA THR A 22 0.17 18.66 -10.01
C THR A 22 -0.15 17.97 -8.68
N ILE A 23 -0.39 16.69 -8.75
CA ILE A 23 -0.75 15.82 -7.62
C ILE A 23 0.45 14.95 -7.25
N GLU A 24 0.93 15.01 -6.00
CA GLU A 24 1.89 14.04 -5.51
C GLU A 24 1.18 12.78 -5.00
N TRP A 25 1.58 11.63 -5.53
CA TRP A 25 1.07 10.30 -5.15
C TRP A 25 2.11 9.54 -4.35
N SER A 26 1.90 9.37 -3.04
CA SER A 26 2.72 8.49 -2.22
C SER A 26 2.36 7.03 -2.46
N ALA A 27 3.28 6.28 -3.05
CA ALA A 27 3.15 4.86 -3.36
C ALA A 27 3.58 3.97 -2.16
N GLY A 28 4.44 3.01 -2.40
CA GLY A 28 5.07 2.12 -1.41
C GLY A 28 6.59 2.21 -1.44
N SER A 29 7.25 1.24 -0.81
CA SER A 29 8.70 1.09 -0.88
C SER A 29 9.15 0.70 -2.28
N LEU A 30 10.37 1.11 -2.67
CA LEU A 30 10.99 0.70 -3.92
C LEU A 30 11.12 -0.83 -3.97
N GLY A 31 10.90 -1.40 -5.15
CA GLY A 31 10.87 -2.85 -5.38
C GLY A 31 9.55 -3.52 -4.99
N GLY A 32 8.55 -2.77 -4.50
CA GLY A 32 7.21 -3.27 -4.20
C GLY A 32 6.19 -2.94 -5.27
N GLY A 33 5.19 -3.81 -5.44
CA GLY A 33 4.15 -3.68 -6.45
C GLY A 33 3.38 -2.36 -6.41
N TRP A 34 3.20 -1.75 -5.25
CA TRP A 34 2.53 -0.45 -5.13
C TRP A 34 3.18 0.66 -5.95
N TYR A 35 4.50 0.63 -6.11
CA TYR A 35 5.18 1.63 -6.94
C TYR A 35 4.82 1.45 -8.41
N THR A 36 4.81 0.21 -8.89
CA THR A 36 4.38 -0.17 -10.25
C THR A 36 2.91 0.15 -10.48
N MET A 37 2.04 -0.22 -9.54
CA MET A 37 0.59 0.06 -9.61
C MET A 37 0.35 1.56 -9.70
N SER A 38 0.95 2.37 -8.82
CA SER A 38 0.78 3.83 -8.81
C SER A 38 1.25 4.46 -10.11
N ALA A 39 2.40 4.03 -10.66
CA ALA A 39 2.92 4.55 -11.92
C ALA A 39 2.01 4.20 -13.12
N GLY A 40 1.51 2.96 -13.18
CA GLY A 40 0.61 2.52 -14.24
C GLY A 40 -0.76 3.22 -14.17
N ILE A 41 -1.35 3.30 -12.98
CA ILE A 41 -2.63 4.01 -12.79
C ILE A 41 -2.46 5.52 -13.05
N ALA A 42 -1.36 6.13 -12.60
CA ALA A 42 -1.06 7.53 -12.90
C ALA A 42 -0.99 7.79 -14.41
N LYS A 43 -0.42 6.87 -15.18
CA LYS A 43 -0.39 6.97 -16.65
C LYS A 43 -1.80 6.94 -17.24
N ILE A 44 -2.68 6.06 -16.76
CA ILE A 44 -4.09 6.02 -17.20
C ILE A 44 -4.76 7.37 -16.90
N ILE A 45 -4.68 7.85 -15.65
CA ILE A 45 -5.32 9.11 -15.24
C ILE A 45 -4.85 10.29 -16.09
N THR A 46 -3.54 10.40 -16.32
CA THR A 46 -2.98 11.53 -17.08
C THR A 46 -3.27 11.44 -18.59
N SER A 47 -3.44 10.24 -19.14
CA SER A 47 -3.85 10.08 -20.55
C SER A 47 -5.29 10.50 -20.79
N GLU A 48 -6.18 10.25 -19.82
CA GLU A 48 -7.59 10.63 -19.89
C GLU A 48 -7.85 12.09 -19.48
N ASN A 49 -6.90 12.72 -18.74
CA ASN A 49 -7.08 14.06 -18.18
C ASN A 49 -5.79 14.90 -18.33
N GLN A 50 -5.68 15.66 -19.41
CA GLN A 50 -4.50 16.49 -19.71
C GLN A 50 -4.27 17.62 -18.70
N ASP A 51 -5.29 18.00 -17.94
CA ASP A 51 -5.25 19.01 -16.89
C ASP A 51 -4.77 18.44 -15.52
N ILE A 52 -4.50 17.13 -15.44
CA ILE A 52 -3.96 16.48 -14.24
C ILE A 52 -2.56 15.95 -14.52
N LYS A 53 -1.60 16.32 -13.67
CA LYS A 53 -0.24 15.76 -13.65
C LYS A 53 -0.01 15.02 -12.37
N ILE A 54 0.55 13.80 -12.43
CA ILE A 54 0.81 12.98 -11.25
C ILE A 54 2.31 12.72 -11.13
N LYS A 55 2.85 13.01 -9.92
CA LYS A 55 4.20 12.68 -9.52
C LYS A 55 4.16 11.56 -8.50
N VAL A 56 4.58 10.36 -8.87
CA VAL A 56 4.69 9.21 -7.97
C VAL A 56 5.97 9.30 -7.15
N VAL A 57 5.85 9.17 -5.82
CA VAL A 57 6.96 9.21 -4.86
C VAL A 57 6.93 8.00 -3.94
N PRO A 58 8.09 7.59 -3.36
CA PRO A 58 8.12 6.53 -2.37
C PRO A 58 7.27 6.84 -1.14
N GLY A 59 6.64 5.80 -0.59
CA GLY A 59 5.77 5.88 0.58
C GLY A 59 5.82 4.63 1.45
N GLY A 60 4.81 4.48 2.28
CA GLY A 60 4.65 3.31 3.14
C GLY A 60 3.26 3.27 3.76
N GLY A 61 2.72 2.06 3.94
CA GLY A 61 1.33 1.86 4.34
C GLY A 61 0.91 2.62 5.61
N THR A 62 1.79 2.74 6.59
CA THR A 62 1.50 3.48 7.83
C THR A 62 1.86 4.97 7.76
N ALA A 63 2.81 5.35 6.90
CA ALA A 63 3.24 6.73 6.76
C ALA A 63 2.32 7.55 5.84
N ASN A 64 1.69 6.93 4.86
CA ASN A 64 0.92 7.60 3.82
C ASN A 64 -0.29 8.38 4.35
N PRO A 65 -1.13 7.87 5.26
CA PRO A 65 -2.19 8.69 5.86
C PRO A 65 -1.65 9.98 6.51
N SER A 66 -0.51 9.90 7.21
CA SER A 66 0.12 11.07 7.82
C SER A 66 0.73 12.05 6.80
N LYS A 67 1.15 11.56 5.63
CA LYS A 67 1.58 12.45 4.52
C LYS A 67 0.41 13.23 3.96
N ILE A 68 -0.75 12.59 3.76
CA ILE A 68 -1.99 13.28 3.34
C ILE A 68 -2.39 14.29 4.41
N GLN A 69 -2.47 13.90 5.68
CA GLN A 69 -2.84 14.80 6.78
C GLN A 69 -1.97 16.06 6.86
N LYS A 70 -0.70 15.95 6.46
CA LYS A 70 0.29 17.05 6.46
C LYS A 70 0.43 17.75 5.11
N ASN A 71 -0.46 17.51 4.15
CA ASN A 71 -0.43 18.04 2.78
C ASN A 71 0.88 17.77 2.01
N ARG A 72 1.60 16.68 2.37
CA ARG A 72 2.82 16.24 1.67
C ARG A 72 2.54 15.37 0.46
N SER A 73 1.34 14.84 0.37
CA SER A 73 0.83 14.12 -0.80
C SER A 73 -0.69 14.31 -0.85
N GLN A 74 -1.25 14.40 -2.04
CA GLN A 74 -2.68 14.59 -2.22
C GLN A 74 -3.42 13.28 -2.42
N ILE A 75 -2.75 12.27 -2.98
CA ILE A 75 -3.26 10.88 -3.06
C ILE A 75 -2.19 9.91 -2.59
N ALA A 76 -2.59 8.73 -2.13
CA ALA A 76 -1.65 7.73 -1.71
C ALA A 76 -2.22 6.31 -1.78
N MET A 77 -1.31 5.33 -1.90
CA MET A 77 -1.65 3.94 -1.57
C MET A 77 -1.85 3.82 -0.07
N GLY A 78 -2.93 3.20 0.32
CA GLY A 78 -3.31 2.95 1.70
C GLY A 78 -3.64 1.48 1.94
N LEU A 79 -4.01 1.18 3.15
CA LEU A 79 -4.55 -0.11 3.57
C LEU A 79 -5.84 0.14 4.34
N ASP A 80 -6.82 -0.69 4.15
CA ASP A 80 -8.12 -0.63 4.82
C ASP A 80 -7.98 -0.43 6.35
N THR A 81 -7.38 -1.39 7.02
CA THR A 81 -7.14 -1.37 8.48
C THR A 81 -6.35 -0.16 8.93
N VAL A 82 -5.25 0.17 8.23
CA VAL A 82 -4.38 1.29 8.63
C VAL A 82 -5.07 2.64 8.42
N SER A 83 -5.81 2.80 7.32
CA SER A 83 -6.59 4.01 7.06
C SER A 83 -7.67 4.22 8.12
N TYR A 84 -8.37 3.13 8.52
CA TYR A 84 -9.33 3.15 9.62
C TYR A 84 -8.68 3.60 10.94
N LEU A 85 -7.51 3.05 11.29
CA LEU A 85 -6.78 3.44 12.50
C LEU A 85 -6.42 4.94 12.47
N ALA A 86 -5.96 5.45 11.33
CA ALA A 86 -5.56 6.85 11.17
C ALA A 86 -6.74 7.82 11.33
N VAL A 87 -7.86 7.57 10.64
CA VAL A 87 -9.04 8.43 10.68
C VAL A 87 -9.69 8.44 12.08
N ASN A 88 -9.58 7.34 12.82
CA ASN A 88 -10.17 7.19 14.16
C ASN A 88 -9.21 7.44 15.31
N ALA A 89 -7.98 7.94 15.07
CA ALA A 89 -6.95 8.18 16.10
C ALA A 89 -6.65 6.93 16.96
N LYS A 90 -6.60 5.76 16.32
CA LYS A 90 -6.36 4.46 16.98
C LYS A 90 -4.94 3.95 16.75
N GLY A 91 -4.52 3.04 17.61
CA GLY A 91 -3.22 2.38 17.51
C GLY A 91 -2.06 3.39 17.55
N MET A 92 -1.23 3.39 16.50
CA MET A 92 -0.07 4.29 16.41
C MET A 92 -0.41 5.76 16.12
N TYR A 93 -1.66 6.07 15.80
CA TYR A 93 -2.07 7.42 15.46
C TYR A 93 -2.66 8.13 16.69
N GLY A 94 -1.90 9.05 17.30
CA GLY A 94 -2.34 9.80 18.47
C GLY A 94 -3.36 10.91 18.21
N LYS A 95 -3.64 11.21 16.91
CA LYS A 95 -4.59 12.25 16.46
C LYS A 95 -5.34 11.77 15.23
N LYS A 96 -6.59 12.23 15.07
CA LYS A 96 -7.40 11.96 13.87
C LYS A 96 -6.71 12.51 12.62
N HIS A 97 -6.78 11.73 11.55
CA HIS A 97 -6.38 12.13 10.22
C HIS A 97 -7.63 12.45 9.41
N ASP A 98 -8.26 13.59 9.69
CA ASP A 98 -9.53 14.05 9.13
C ASP A 98 -9.45 14.50 7.67
N LYS A 99 -8.21 14.71 7.17
CA LYS A 99 -7.96 14.97 5.75
C LYS A 99 -7.86 13.70 4.89
N VAL A 100 -8.00 12.53 5.47
CA VAL A 100 -7.90 11.26 4.74
C VAL A 100 -9.28 10.73 4.37
N SER A 101 -9.50 10.52 3.08
CA SER A 101 -10.73 9.95 2.52
C SER A 101 -10.42 8.82 1.54
N LEU A 102 -11.41 8.00 1.21
CA LEU A 102 -11.30 6.86 0.31
C LEU A 102 -11.65 7.26 -1.14
N ILE A 103 -10.81 6.87 -2.10
CA ILE A 103 -11.20 6.79 -3.50
C ILE A 103 -11.81 5.40 -3.76
N GLY A 104 -11.11 4.34 -3.39
CA GLY A 104 -11.58 2.97 -3.49
C GLY A 104 -10.66 2.00 -2.75
N GLN A 105 -11.15 0.81 -2.41
CA GLN A 105 -10.41 -0.27 -1.76
C GLN A 105 -10.56 -1.58 -2.54
N GLY A 106 -9.78 -2.60 -2.19
CA GLY A 106 -9.81 -3.87 -2.92
C GLY A 106 -8.87 -3.91 -4.12
N LEU A 107 -7.96 -2.91 -4.30
CA LEU A 107 -7.05 -2.91 -5.45
C LEU A 107 -6.16 -4.13 -5.50
N SER A 108 -5.74 -4.64 -4.36
CA SER A 108 -4.97 -5.88 -4.23
C SER A 108 -4.91 -6.32 -2.79
N ASP A 109 -4.67 -7.60 -2.59
CA ASP A 109 -4.30 -8.13 -1.28
C ASP A 109 -2.82 -7.87 -0.99
N GLN A 110 -2.54 -7.50 0.26
CA GLN A 110 -1.18 -7.32 0.76
C GLN A 110 -0.89 -8.40 1.79
N ILE A 111 -0.37 -9.52 1.29
CA ILE A 111 -0.12 -10.74 2.07
C ILE A 111 1.23 -10.64 2.77
N LEU A 112 1.28 -10.97 4.05
CA LEU A 112 2.53 -11.03 4.81
C LEU A 112 3.33 -12.27 4.40
N HIS A 113 4.60 -12.08 4.10
CA HIS A 113 5.56 -13.14 3.86
C HIS A 113 6.59 -13.14 4.99
N VAL A 114 6.65 -14.19 5.74
CA VAL A 114 7.78 -14.49 6.63
C VAL A 114 8.63 -15.51 5.91
N VAL A 115 9.63 -15.02 5.21
CA VAL A 115 10.58 -15.82 4.42
C VAL A 115 11.71 -16.27 5.33
N ARG A 116 12.04 -17.57 5.29
CA ARG A 116 13.24 -18.11 5.93
C ARG A 116 14.14 -18.80 4.91
N SER A 117 15.44 -18.75 5.14
CA SER A 117 16.36 -19.59 4.39
C SER A 117 16.25 -21.05 4.85
N LYS A 118 16.57 -22.00 3.96
CA LYS A 118 16.44 -23.43 4.25
C LYS A 118 17.34 -23.91 5.39
N ASP A 119 18.50 -23.28 5.55
CA ASP A 119 19.50 -23.51 6.59
C ASP A 119 19.18 -22.79 7.91
N ALA A 120 18.14 -21.96 7.97
CA ALA A 120 17.75 -21.25 9.18
C ALA A 120 17.29 -22.23 10.28
N LYS A 121 17.83 -22.06 11.50
CA LYS A 121 17.58 -22.94 12.65
C LYS A 121 16.10 -23.05 13.04
N TYR A 122 15.36 -21.93 13.02
CA TYR A 122 13.96 -21.90 13.43
C TYR A 122 13.05 -21.89 12.21
N THR A 123 12.10 -22.81 12.16
CA THR A 123 11.22 -23.04 11.00
C THR A 123 9.92 -22.24 11.05
N ASN A 124 9.65 -21.57 12.18
CA ASN A 124 8.46 -20.73 12.36
C ASN A 124 8.79 -19.48 13.18
N ILE A 125 7.92 -18.47 13.07
CA ILE A 125 8.09 -17.16 13.71
C ILE A 125 8.00 -17.24 15.25
N ALA A 126 7.19 -18.16 15.79
CA ALA A 126 7.01 -18.34 17.23
C ALA A 126 8.33 -18.76 17.89
N ASP A 127 8.94 -19.84 17.40
CA ASP A 127 10.23 -20.32 17.91
C ASP A 127 11.35 -19.30 17.70
N LEU A 128 11.36 -18.64 16.54
CA LEU A 128 12.33 -17.56 16.28
C LEU A 128 12.24 -16.45 17.33
N LEU A 129 11.03 -15.96 17.63
CA LEU A 129 10.85 -14.82 18.54
C LEU A 129 10.94 -15.22 20.02
N THR A 130 10.62 -16.46 20.40
CA THR A 130 10.62 -16.90 21.81
C THR A 130 11.92 -17.57 22.24
N LYS A 131 12.58 -18.29 21.32
CA LYS A 131 13.78 -19.13 21.62
C LYS A 131 15.03 -18.68 20.85
N GLY A 132 14.89 -17.75 19.89
CA GLY A 132 16.00 -17.32 19.04
C GLY A 132 17.04 -16.51 19.77
N GLU A 133 18.33 -16.72 19.42
CA GLU A 133 19.48 -15.94 19.84
C GLU A 133 20.40 -15.75 18.63
N ASP A 134 21.10 -14.60 18.58
CA ASP A 134 22.07 -14.25 17.53
C ASP A 134 21.54 -14.41 16.10
N LYS A 135 20.26 -14.05 15.87
CA LYS A 135 19.63 -14.14 14.55
C LYS A 135 19.64 -12.81 13.81
N ARG A 136 19.58 -12.88 12.49
CA ARG A 136 19.53 -11.72 11.61
C ARG A 136 18.25 -11.73 10.81
N ILE A 137 17.49 -10.63 10.90
CA ILE A 137 16.18 -10.45 10.25
C ILE A 137 16.24 -9.18 9.42
N ALA A 138 15.79 -9.24 8.16
CA ALA A 138 15.53 -8.04 7.36
C ALA A 138 14.03 -7.77 7.31
N ILE A 139 13.64 -6.53 7.48
CA ILE A 139 12.26 -6.07 7.48
C ILE A 139 12.16 -4.79 6.64
N ASN A 140 11.01 -4.50 6.07
CA ASN A 140 10.78 -3.25 5.37
C ASN A 140 10.98 -2.04 6.32
N LYS A 141 11.10 -0.85 5.74
CA LYS A 141 11.39 0.40 6.47
C LYS A 141 10.40 0.67 7.60
N VAL A 142 10.87 1.31 8.64
CA VAL A 142 10.00 1.90 9.67
C VAL A 142 8.98 2.82 9.02
N GLY A 143 7.71 2.71 9.42
CA GLY A 143 6.59 3.39 8.76
C GLY A 143 5.98 2.60 7.58
N SER A 144 6.45 1.37 7.35
CA SER A 144 5.76 0.39 6.50
C SER A 144 4.73 -0.40 7.33
N SER A 145 3.77 -0.98 6.63
CA SER A 145 2.80 -1.89 7.27
C SER A 145 3.40 -3.24 7.63
N ASP A 146 4.49 -3.62 7.00
CA ASP A 146 5.27 -4.83 7.29
C ASP A 146 5.86 -4.75 8.69
N GLU A 147 6.54 -3.64 8.96
CA GLU A 147 7.15 -3.35 10.24
C GLU A 147 6.09 -3.22 11.35
N LEU A 148 4.93 -2.60 11.03
CA LEU A 148 3.81 -2.53 11.95
C LEU A 148 3.30 -3.91 12.35
N VAL A 149 3.04 -4.80 11.37
CA VAL A 149 2.56 -6.16 11.65
C VAL A 149 3.61 -6.96 12.42
N PHE A 150 4.90 -6.79 12.11
CA PHE A 150 5.96 -7.44 12.87
C PHE A 150 5.99 -6.97 14.34
N ARG A 151 5.71 -5.70 14.63
CA ARG A 151 5.53 -5.22 16.02
C ARG A 151 4.34 -5.87 16.71
N TRP A 152 3.20 -6.02 16.04
CA TRP A 152 2.05 -6.74 16.60
C TRP A 152 2.37 -8.21 16.89
N ILE A 153 3.14 -8.86 16.03
CA ILE A 153 3.61 -10.23 16.23
C ILE A 153 4.56 -10.30 17.45
N MET A 154 5.50 -9.36 17.56
CA MET A 154 6.39 -9.29 18.73
C MET A 154 5.61 -9.04 20.02
N GLU A 155 4.63 -8.14 20.02
CA GLU A 155 3.75 -7.87 21.16
C GLU A 155 3.00 -9.11 21.60
N TYR A 156 2.45 -9.89 20.67
CA TYR A 156 1.80 -11.17 20.96
C TYR A 156 2.73 -12.16 21.69
N TYR A 157 4.01 -12.20 21.31
CA TYR A 157 5.02 -13.04 21.95
C TYR A 157 5.72 -12.37 23.14
N ASN A 158 5.18 -11.28 23.68
CA ASN A 158 5.75 -10.51 24.80
C ASN A 158 7.23 -10.17 24.58
N THR A 159 7.60 -9.75 23.38
CA THR A 159 8.95 -9.35 23.03
C THR A 159 8.95 -8.00 22.27
N SER A 160 10.11 -7.38 22.16
CA SER A 160 10.29 -6.09 21.50
C SER A 160 11.63 -6.04 20.74
N TYR A 161 11.86 -5.01 19.93
CA TYR A 161 13.18 -4.77 19.31
C TYR A 161 14.30 -4.67 20.36
N ALA A 162 14.01 -4.09 21.54
CA ALA A 162 14.97 -4.00 22.62
C ALA A 162 15.32 -5.37 23.20
N ASP A 163 14.33 -6.26 23.35
CA ASP A 163 14.54 -7.62 23.84
C ASP A 163 15.22 -8.51 22.80
N LEU A 164 14.87 -8.36 21.53
CA LEU A 164 15.59 -9.01 20.42
C LEU A 164 17.06 -8.60 20.43
N LYS A 165 17.35 -7.31 20.59
CA LYS A 165 18.74 -6.80 20.65
C LYS A 165 19.51 -7.39 21.84
N LYS A 166 18.90 -7.51 23.03
CA LYS A 166 19.53 -8.16 24.21
C LYS A 166 19.88 -9.62 23.95
N ARG A 167 19.10 -10.33 23.09
CA ARG A 167 19.35 -11.70 22.66
C ARG A 167 20.26 -11.81 21.43
N GLY A 168 21.01 -10.74 21.09
CA GLY A 168 21.96 -10.74 19.99
C GLY A 168 21.36 -10.56 18.59
N PHE A 169 20.06 -10.38 18.45
CA PHE A 169 19.46 -10.18 17.14
C PHE A 169 19.97 -8.92 16.45
N LYS A 170 20.16 -9.03 15.13
CA LYS A 170 20.38 -7.90 14.24
C LYS A 170 19.16 -7.75 13.33
N VAL A 171 18.39 -6.70 13.57
CA VAL A 171 17.21 -6.36 12.73
C VAL A 171 17.62 -5.24 11.79
N VAL A 172 17.56 -5.50 10.49
CA VAL A 172 17.91 -4.55 9.42
C VAL A 172 16.61 -4.06 8.78
N HIS A 173 16.47 -2.74 8.63
CA HIS A 173 15.34 -2.13 7.94
C HIS A 173 15.77 -1.57 6.59
N GLY A 174 15.03 -1.91 5.52
CA GLY A 174 15.33 -1.46 4.16
C GLY A 174 14.11 -1.41 3.24
N SER A 175 14.28 -0.95 2.02
CA SER A 175 13.30 -1.13 0.94
C SER A 175 13.17 -2.62 0.60
N TYR A 176 12.14 -3.01 -0.15
CA TYR A 176 11.99 -4.41 -0.57
C TYR A 176 13.19 -4.92 -1.36
N SER A 177 13.80 -4.06 -2.20
CA SER A 177 15.02 -4.41 -2.94
C SER A 177 16.23 -4.65 -2.02
N GLU A 178 16.40 -3.80 -0.98
CA GLU A 178 17.45 -3.96 0.01
C GLU A 178 17.25 -5.21 0.87
N VAL A 179 16.00 -5.49 1.31
CA VAL A 179 15.64 -6.72 2.05
C VAL A 179 15.94 -7.96 1.20
N ALA A 180 15.58 -7.95 -0.09
CA ALA A 180 15.87 -9.04 -1.00
C ALA A 180 17.38 -9.26 -1.15
N SER A 181 18.17 -8.19 -1.33
CA SER A 181 19.64 -8.29 -1.42
C SER A 181 20.24 -8.88 -0.14
N GLN A 182 19.83 -8.40 1.05
CA GLN A 182 20.31 -8.93 2.33
C GLN A 182 20.05 -10.44 2.48
N PHE A 183 18.89 -10.91 2.02
CA PHE A 183 18.54 -12.33 2.05
C PHE A 183 19.37 -13.15 1.04
N LYS A 184 19.48 -12.70 -0.20
CA LYS A 184 20.24 -13.35 -1.27
C LYS A 184 21.71 -13.52 -0.92
N ASP A 185 22.31 -12.46 -0.37
CA ASP A 185 23.72 -12.42 0.00
C ASP A 185 24.02 -13.21 1.30
N GLY A 186 23.01 -13.85 1.90
CA GLY A 186 23.17 -14.63 3.13
C GLY A 186 23.44 -13.78 4.38
N LEU A 187 23.25 -12.45 4.29
CA LEU A 187 23.48 -11.54 5.40
C LEU A 187 22.37 -11.63 6.46
N VAL A 188 21.19 -12.14 6.09
CA VAL A 188 20.09 -12.45 7.01
C VAL A 188 19.54 -13.84 6.74
N GLU A 189 18.99 -14.49 7.78
CA GLU A 189 18.33 -15.81 7.67
C GLU A 189 16.82 -15.67 7.45
N TYR A 190 16.25 -14.55 7.85
CA TYR A 190 14.81 -14.30 7.81
C TYR A 190 14.52 -12.94 7.17
N ALA A 191 13.43 -12.88 6.39
CA ALA A 191 12.91 -11.63 5.86
C ALA A 191 11.41 -11.52 6.13
N VAL A 192 10.94 -10.35 6.54
CA VAL A 192 9.53 -10.06 6.78
C VAL A 192 9.10 -8.94 5.83
N VAL A 193 8.26 -9.28 4.87
CA VAL A 193 7.74 -8.35 3.85
C VAL A 193 6.25 -8.58 3.63
N LYS A 194 5.53 -7.55 3.21
CA LYS A 194 4.09 -7.62 2.92
C LYS A 194 3.81 -7.06 1.53
N LEU A 195 3.43 -7.95 0.63
CA LEU A 195 3.34 -7.70 -0.82
C LEU A 195 2.09 -8.33 -1.42
N GLY A 196 1.69 -7.85 -2.60
CA GLY A 196 0.82 -8.60 -3.48
C GLY A 196 1.46 -9.94 -3.89
N VAL A 197 0.64 -10.95 -4.14
CA VAL A 197 1.10 -12.31 -4.51
C VAL A 197 0.88 -12.53 -6.01
N PRO A 198 1.91 -12.97 -6.76
CA PRO A 198 3.30 -13.18 -6.35
C PRO A 198 4.08 -11.87 -6.17
N GLY A 199 4.90 -11.77 -5.11
CA GLY A 199 5.70 -10.59 -4.80
C GLY A 199 7.09 -10.65 -5.46
N ALA A 200 7.46 -9.64 -6.26
CA ALA A 200 8.73 -9.62 -7.00
C ALA A 200 9.97 -9.79 -6.10
N ALA A 201 9.99 -9.11 -4.94
CA ALA A 201 11.09 -9.23 -3.99
C ALA A 201 11.22 -10.66 -3.41
N VAL A 202 10.10 -11.36 -3.20
CA VAL A 202 10.10 -12.75 -2.70
C VAL A 202 10.53 -13.71 -3.79
N ILE A 203 10.09 -13.48 -5.04
CA ILE A 203 10.59 -14.23 -6.21
C ILE A 203 12.12 -14.11 -6.29
N ASP A 204 12.66 -12.89 -6.23
CA ASP A 204 14.08 -12.63 -6.30
C ASP A 204 14.86 -13.31 -5.16
N MET A 205 14.36 -13.26 -3.93
CA MET A 205 14.95 -13.95 -2.79
C MET A 205 15.02 -15.47 -3.01
N LEU A 206 13.90 -16.10 -3.38
CA LEU A 206 13.77 -17.56 -3.43
C LEU A 206 14.31 -18.19 -4.73
N LEU A 207 14.46 -17.41 -5.81
CA LEU A 207 15.21 -17.85 -7.00
C LEU A 207 16.72 -17.91 -6.72
N SER A 208 17.23 -16.99 -5.91
CA SER A 208 18.66 -16.81 -5.66
C SER A 208 19.19 -17.61 -4.47
N ARG A 209 18.35 -17.89 -3.46
CA ARG A 209 18.71 -18.66 -2.26
C ARG A 209 17.56 -19.59 -1.87
N ASP A 210 17.91 -20.84 -1.54
CA ASP A 210 16.91 -21.82 -1.09
C ASP A 210 16.25 -21.38 0.21
N GLY A 211 14.93 -21.42 0.22
CA GLY A 211 14.11 -20.99 1.35
C GLY A 211 12.63 -21.28 1.11
N GLU A 212 11.80 -20.80 2.01
CA GLU A 212 10.35 -20.92 1.91
C GLU A 212 9.65 -19.77 2.64
N VAL A 213 8.38 -19.53 2.30
CA VAL A 213 7.48 -18.70 3.10
C VAL A 213 6.83 -19.57 4.17
N THR A 214 6.88 -19.12 5.43
CA THR A 214 6.35 -19.89 6.57
C THR A 214 4.88 -19.54 6.85
N THR A 215 4.13 -20.53 7.37
CA THR A 215 2.79 -20.30 7.92
C THR A 215 2.87 -19.61 9.28
N LEU A 216 1.97 -18.66 9.55
CA LEU A 216 1.80 -18.11 10.89
C LEU A 216 0.93 -19.04 11.76
N PRO A 217 1.21 -19.16 13.07
CA PRO A 217 0.39 -19.91 14.00
C PRO A 217 -1.07 -19.43 14.05
N ALA A 218 -2.02 -20.35 14.16
CA ALA A 218 -3.45 -20.06 14.12
C ALA A 218 -3.93 -19.19 15.30
N ASP A 219 -3.35 -19.40 16.48
CA ASP A 219 -3.60 -18.62 17.70
C ASP A 219 -3.10 -17.17 17.56
N LEU A 220 -1.90 -16.98 16.99
CA LEU A 220 -1.40 -15.66 16.61
C LEU A 220 -2.37 -14.97 15.64
N MET A 221 -2.80 -15.64 14.57
CA MET A 221 -3.71 -15.06 13.59
C MET A 221 -5.07 -14.69 14.22
N SER A 222 -5.60 -15.52 15.11
CA SER A 222 -6.82 -15.24 15.87
C SER A 222 -6.67 -13.99 16.74
N SER A 223 -5.52 -13.83 17.41
CA SER A 223 -5.21 -12.65 18.21
C SER A 223 -5.08 -11.39 17.35
N LEU A 224 -4.36 -11.45 16.23
CA LEU A 224 -4.19 -10.32 15.32
C LEU A 224 -5.53 -9.86 14.71
N LYS A 225 -6.41 -10.80 14.38
CA LYS A 225 -7.76 -10.47 13.92
C LYS A 225 -8.59 -9.79 15.00
N LYS A 226 -8.58 -10.34 16.23
CA LYS A 226 -9.35 -9.79 17.36
C LYS A 226 -8.89 -8.38 17.75
N ASN A 227 -7.59 -8.17 17.86
CA ASN A 227 -7.02 -6.93 18.38
C ASN A 227 -6.89 -5.82 17.32
N TRP A 228 -6.62 -6.18 16.08
CA TRP A 228 -6.25 -5.25 15.02
C TRP A 228 -7.09 -5.34 13.75
N GLY A 229 -8.06 -6.26 13.68
CA GLY A 229 -8.82 -6.51 12.46
C GLY A 229 -7.99 -7.09 11.32
N TYR A 230 -6.81 -7.68 11.63
CA TYR A 230 -5.89 -8.22 10.64
C TYR A 230 -6.39 -9.58 10.15
N ASN A 231 -6.81 -9.64 8.90
CA ASN A 231 -7.42 -10.83 8.33
C ASN A 231 -6.37 -11.87 7.90
N SER A 232 -6.82 -13.11 7.72
CA SER A 232 -5.98 -14.17 7.16
C SER A 232 -5.91 -14.06 5.64
N GLY A 233 -4.77 -14.49 5.08
CA GLY A 233 -4.55 -14.69 3.67
C GLY A 233 -3.79 -15.99 3.43
N THR A 234 -3.78 -16.50 2.21
CA THR A 234 -3.10 -17.75 1.85
C THR A 234 -2.21 -17.54 0.64
N ILE A 235 -0.95 -17.89 0.77
CA ILE A 235 -0.02 -18.02 -0.35
C ILE A 235 -0.08 -19.48 -0.78
N LYS A 236 -0.54 -19.73 -2.01
CA LYS A 236 -0.71 -21.09 -2.53
C LYS A 236 0.64 -21.77 -2.75
N LYS A 237 0.65 -23.10 -2.62
CA LYS A 237 1.80 -23.91 -3.04
C LYS A 237 2.20 -23.57 -4.47
N ASP A 238 3.44 -23.77 -4.81
CA ASP A 238 4.01 -23.50 -6.13
C ASP A 238 4.00 -22.02 -6.58
N THR A 239 3.57 -21.09 -5.69
CA THR A 239 3.68 -19.64 -5.95
C THR A 239 5.14 -19.19 -6.07
N TYR A 240 6.01 -19.75 -5.25
CA TYR A 240 7.45 -19.45 -5.23
C TYR A 240 8.28 -20.72 -5.33
N LYS A 241 9.52 -20.61 -5.84
CA LYS A 241 10.47 -21.72 -5.88
C LYS A 241 10.66 -22.29 -4.46
N GLY A 242 10.54 -23.61 -4.32
CA GLY A 242 10.71 -24.30 -3.04
C GLY A 242 9.47 -24.31 -2.13
N GLN A 243 8.39 -23.63 -2.52
CA GLN A 243 7.13 -23.63 -1.76
C GLN A 243 6.24 -24.80 -2.17
N ASN A 244 6.33 -25.91 -1.49
CA ASN A 244 5.61 -27.15 -1.80
C ASN A 244 4.27 -27.33 -1.06
N LYS A 245 3.88 -26.35 -0.22
CA LYS A 245 2.62 -26.33 0.56
C LYS A 245 2.05 -24.93 0.64
N ASP A 246 0.74 -24.81 0.89
CA ASP A 246 0.10 -23.54 1.19
C ASP A 246 0.70 -22.92 2.46
N ALA A 247 0.89 -21.60 2.48
CA ALA A 247 1.26 -20.85 3.67
C ALA A 247 0.08 -19.95 4.09
N VAL A 248 -0.53 -20.23 5.24
CA VAL A 248 -1.56 -19.38 5.84
C VAL A 248 -0.86 -18.27 6.62
N THR A 249 -1.23 -17.04 6.37
CA THR A 249 -0.60 -15.85 6.93
C THR A 249 -1.60 -14.70 7.03
N GLY A 250 -1.14 -13.46 7.19
CA GLY A 250 -2.02 -12.31 7.33
C GLY A 250 -2.15 -11.48 6.06
N ASN A 251 -3.26 -10.75 5.96
CA ASN A 251 -3.63 -9.92 4.82
C ASN A 251 -4.24 -8.57 5.23
N MET A 252 -3.98 -7.53 4.45
CA MET A 252 -4.71 -6.26 4.42
C MET A 252 -5.05 -5.93 2.97
N SER A 253 -6.22 -5.33 2.74
CA SER A 253 -6.61 -4.88 1.41
C SER A 253 -5.99 -3.52 1.08
N THR A 254 -5.48 -3.39 -0.15
CA THR A 254 -4.97 -2.11 -0.66
C THR A 254 -6.13 -1.17 -0.93
N ALA A 255 -6.00 0.05 -0.42
CA ALA A 255 -6.89 1.17 -0.68
C ALA A 255 -6.16 2.29 -1.44
N LEU A 256 -6.89 3.03 -2.26
CA LEU A 256 -6.47 4.31 -2.79
C LEU A 256 -7.13 5.41 -1.96
N ILE A 257 -6.31 6.21 -1.28
CA ILE A 257 -6.76 7.28 -0.38
C ILE A 257 -6.38 8.66 -0.93
N ALA A 258 -7.20 9.65 -0.64
CA ALA A 258 -7.04 11.02 -1.10
C ALA A 258 -7.18 12.02 0.03
N SER A 259 -6.58 13.20 -0.15
CA SER A 259 -6.85 14.38 0.68
C SER A 259 -8.27 14.88 0.45
N THR A 260 -9.00 15.17 1.54
CA THR A 260 -10.29 15.87 1.47
C THR A 260 -10.18 17.28 0.91
N ASP A 261 -8.96 17.84 0.82
CA ASP A 261 -8.69 19.16 0.22
C ASP A 261 -8.65 19.11 -1.32
N LEU A 262 -8.56 17.90 -1.93
CA LEU A 262 -8.68 17.78 -3.39
C LEU A 262 -10.11 18.14 -3.83
N SER A 263 -10.20 18.78 -5.01
CA SER A 263 -11.50 19.17 -5.54
C SER A 263 -12.37 17.96 -5.87
N VAL A 264 -13.69 18.09 -5.70
CA VAL A 264 -14.66 17.04 -6.09
C VAL A 264 -14.47 16.66 -7.56
N ASN A 265 -14.19 17.64 -8.43
CA ASN A 265 -13.99 17.39 -9.86
C ASN A 265 -12.71 16.60 -10.14
N THR A 266 -11.60 16.92 -9.47
CA THR A 266 -10.34 16.22 -9.63
C THR A 266 -10.48 14.75 -9.22
N VAL A 267 -11.05 14.48 -8.03
CA VAL A 267 -11.22 13.10 -7.56
C VAL A 267 -12.26 12.33 -8.38
N TYR A 268 -13.31 13.01 -8.88
CA TYR A 268 -14.26 12.41 -9.82
C TYR A 268 -13.53 11.94 -11.10
N LYS A 269 -12.70 12.79 -11.72
CA LYS A 269 -11.91 12.45 -12.91
C LYS A 269 -10.96 11.29 -12.67
N ILE A 270 -10.27 11.28 -11.51
CA ILE A 270 -9.38 10.19 -11.10
C ILE A 270 -10.16 8.88 -10.98
N THR A 271 -11.28 8.88 -10.26
CA THR A 271 -12.11 7.69 -10.06
C THR A 271 -12.65 7.17 -11.39
N LYS A 272 -13.18 8.06 -12.24
CA LYS A 272 -13.68 7.73 -13.57
C LYS A 272 -12.59 7.07 -14.42
N ALA A 273 -11.42 7.68 -14.50
CA ALA A 273 -10.31 7.14 -15.30
C ALA A 273 -9.88 5.74 -14.83
N ILE A 274 -9.86 5.48 -13.53
CA ILE A 274 -9.56 4.15 -12.99
C ILE A 274 -10.65 3.14 -13.38
N CYS A 275 -11.90 3.51 -13.18
CA CYS A 275 -13.03 2.59 -13.36
C CYS A 275 -13.33 2.27 -14.83
N GLU A 276 -13.17 3.23 -15.72
CA GLU A 276 -13.35 3.02 -17.16
C GLU A 276 -12.19 2.24 -17.81
N ASN A 277 -11.12 1.99 -17.05
CA ASN A 277 -9.96 1.22 -17.48
C ASN A 277 -9.62 0.07 -16.51
N GLU A 278 -10.61 -0.43 -15.74
CA GLU A 278 -10.35 -1.49 -14.74
C GLU A 278 -9.82 -2.79 -15.38
N ASP A 279 -10.21 -3.08 -16.61
CA ASP A 279 -9.73 -4.20 -17.42
C ASP A 279 -8.21 -4.16 -17.71
N LYS A 280 -7.61 -2.96 -17.68
CA LYS A 280 -6.17 -2.76 -17.90
C LYS A 280 -5.33 -2.95 -16.64
N LEU A 281 -5.94 -2.97 -15.45
CA LEU A 281 -5.21 -2.98 -14.18
C LEU A 281 -4.41 -4.26 -13.98
N GLU A 282 -4.94 -5.42 -14.38
CA GLU A 282 -4.20 -6.70 -14.31
C GLU A 282 -2.90 -6.65 -15.13
N SER A 283 -2.90 -5.97 -16.28
CA SER A 283 -1.71 -5.82 -17.12
C SER A 283 -0.63 -4.92 -16.49
N ILE A 284 -1.02 -3.99 -15.61
CA ILE A 284 -0.08 -3.18 -14.84
C ILE A 284 0.54 -4.01 -13.71
N HIS A 285 -0.29 -4.77 -12.98
CA HIS A 285 0.17 -5.64 -11.91
C HIS A 285 -0.85 -6.75 -11.65
N SER A 286 -0.42 -8.01 -11.75
CA SER A 286 -1.29 -9.19 -11.65
C SER A 286 -2.11 -9.29 -10.37
N SER A 287 -1.64 -8.70 -9.26
CA SER A 287 -2.40 -8.67 -8.00
C SER A 287 -3.65 -7.78 -8.04
N MET A 288 -3.84 -6.95 -9.06
CA MET A 288 -5.05 -6.15 -9.26
C MET A 288 -6.15 -6.88 -10.07
N LYS A 289 -5.91 -8.13 -10.46
CA LYS A 289 -6.82 -8.95 -11.28
C LYS A 289 -8.28 -8.96 -10.81
N PHE A 290 -8.49 -8.93 -9.50
CA PHE A 290 -9.84 -9.04 -8.91
C PHE A 290 -10.41 -7.69 -8.46
N PHE A 291 -9.73 -6.59 -8.76
CA PHE A 291 -10.29 -5.27 -8.47
C PHE A 291 -11.54 -5.01 -9.32
N SER A 292 -12.56 -4.45 -8.69
CA SER A 292 -13.72 -3.93 -9.40
C SER A 292 -14.26 -2.67 -8.73
N CYS A 293 -14.49 -1.65 -9.53
CA CYS A 293 -15.10 -0.40 -9.10
C CYS A 293 -16.51 -0.58 -8.51
N LYS A 294 -17.23 -1.60 -8.99
CA LYS A 294 -18.56 -1.95 -8.46
C LYS A 294 -18.53 -2.29 -6.97
N THR A 295 -17.40 -2.82 -6.48
CA THR A 295 -17.23 -3.23 -5.08
C THR A 295 -16.22 -2.38 -4.30
N ALA A 296 -15.61 -1.39 -4.94
CA ALA A 296 -14.51 -0.60 -4.36
C ALA A 296 -14.89 0.22 -3.11
N THR A 297 -16.17 0.39 -2.83
CA THR A 297 -16.67 1.09 -1.63
C THR A 297 -17.55 0.23 -0.74
N VAL A 298 -17.70 -1.07 -1.04
CA VAL A 298 -18.41 -2.02 -0.17
C VAL A 298 -17.62 -2.15 1.14
N ASP A 299 -18.33 -2.01 2.26
CA ASP A 299 -17.72 -2.01 3.61
C ASP A 299 -16.53 -1.05 3.74
N ALA A 300 -16.68 0.15 3.16
CA ALA A 300 -15.64 1.17 3.15
C ALA A 300 -15.07 1.42 4.56
N SER A 301 -13.77 1.24 4.72
CA SER A 301 -13.06 1.35 5.99
C SER A 301 -13.04 2.79 6.56
N ILE A 302 -13.14 3.79 5.67
CA ILE A 302 -13.14 5.22 5.98
C ILE A 302 -14.12 5.96 5.05
N PRO A 303 -14.51 7.22 5.35
CA PRO A 303 -15.42 7.99 4.50
C PRO A 303 -14.92 8.10 3.06
N VAL A 304 -15.84 7.86 2.12
CA VAL A 304 -15.56 8.00 0.68
C VAL A 304 -15.47 9.48 0.32
N HIS A 305 -14.48 9.86 -0.50
CA HIS A 305 -14.32 11.23 -0.98
C HIS A 305 -15.54 11.64 -1.83
N PRO A 306 -16.09 12.87 -1.68
CA PRO A 306 -17.29 13.29 -2.42
C PRO A 306 -17.17 13.15 -3.95
N GLY A 307 -15.97 13.35 -4.52
CA GLY A 307 -15.73 13.16 -5.96
C GLY A 307 -15.83 11.71 -6.39
N ALA A 308 -15.30 10.78 -5.59
CA ALA A 308 -15.44 9.35 -5.84
C ALA A 308 -16.89 8.90 -5.66
N ALA A 309 -17.53 9.32 -4.58
CA ALA A 309 -18.95 9.03 -4.31
C ALA A 309 -19.87 9.50 -5.45
N LYS A 310 -19.59 10.68 -6.03
CA LYS A 310 -20.33 11.21 -7.18
C LYS A 310 -20.27 10.23 -8.35
N TYR A 311 -19.08 9.78 -8.75
CA TYR A 311 -18.92 8.83 -9.84
C TYR A 311 -19.62 7.50 -9.55
N TYR A 312 -19.42 6.93 -8.36
CA TYR A 312 -20.03 5.65 -7.99
C TYR A 312 -21.57 5.71 -7.95
N LYS A 313 -22.16 6.87 -7.57
CA LYS A 313 -23.62 7.09 -7.63
C LYS A 313 -24.11 7.17 -9.08
N GLU A 314 -23.42 7.89 -9.95
CA GLU A 314 -23.77 7.97 -11.38
C GLU A 314 -23.76 6.59 -12.05
N MET A 315 -22.84 5.71 -11.64
CA MET A 315 -22.74 4.33 -12.14
C MET A 315 -23.70 3.36 -11.43
N GLY A 316 -24.47 3.80 -10.41
CA GLY A 316 -25.37 2.96 -9.64
C GLY A 316 -24.69 1.94 -8.74
N TYR A 317 -23.40 2.14 -8.40
CA TYR A 317 -22.65 1.23 -7.53
C TYR A 317 -22.92 1.49 -6.04
N ILE A 318 -23.32 2.70 -5.68
CA ILE A 318 -23.78 3.09 -4.34
C ILE A 318 -25.08 3.90 -4.43
N LYS A 319 -25.85 3.93 -3.32
CA LYS A 319 -27.09 4.70 -3.19
C LYS A 319 -26.88 6.19 -2.92
#